data_430ca6acc9a52fbc4a511873e707279e
#
_entry.id   430ca6acc9a52fbc4a511873e707279e
#
_cell.length_a   1.000
_cell.length_b   1.000
_cell.length_c   1.000
_cell.angle_alpha   90.00
_cell.angle_beta   90.00
_cell.angle_gamma   90.00
#
_symmetry.space_group_name_H-M   'P 1'
#
loop_
_entity.id
_entity.type
_entity.pdbx_description
1 polymer ?
#
loop_
_entity_poly.entity_id
_entity_poly.type
_entity_poly.pdbx_seq_one_letter_code
_entity_poly.pdbx_strand_id
1 'polypeptide(L)'
;MLDTLPAINGSGAASELLIDLGAIKQNYTDLKERLGGVECGAAVKADAYGTGMDRVGPALFEAGCRTFFVATVDEGIALRGLLPDARVAVLNGLLQGTEEVFPEYGLIPVINDLGQITRIRQMCVTAGRALPAMLHIDTGMSRLGLTAGDMKRVSEEPDILDGPDWLYALSHLVSADDPADPSNAAQLKRFREALPHLQQRMQASLANSAGIFLGPDYHFNLARPGFALYGGRVKDGEPAGPRGPAVRPCTPDP
;
A
#
# COMPACT_ATOMS: atom_id res chain seq x y z
N MET A 1 31.85 -7.76 -3.03
CA MET A 1 32.16 -8.29 -4.37
C MET A 1 30.88 -8.03 -5.18
N LEU A 2 30.90 -7.04 -6.07
CA LEU A 2 29.77 -6.76 -6.98
C LEU A 2 29.80 -7.89 -8.01
N ASP A 3 28.80 -8.77 -7.97
CA ASP A 3 28.58 -9.72 -9.05
C ASP A 3 28.36 -8.93 -10.34
N THR A 4 29.28 -9.08 -11.27
CA THR A 4 29.20 -8.50 -12.61
C THR A 4 27.99 -9.14 -13.31
N LEU A 5 26.91 -8.37 -13.45
CA LEU A 5 25.79 -8.74 -14.30
C LEU A 5 26.29 -8.97 -15.73
N PRO A 6 25.80 -10.01 -16.44
CA PRO A 6 26.20 -10.26 -17.80
C PRO A 6 25.84 -9.05 -18.69
N ALA A 7 26.75 -8.64 -19.55
CA ALA A 7 26.53 -7.61 -20.54
C ALA A 7 25.27 -7.92 -21.36
N ILE A 8 24.26 -7.06 -21.28
CA ILE A 8 23.07 -7.15 -22.12
C ILE A 8 23.51 -6.74 -23.53
N ASN A 9 23.47 -7.69 -24.47
CA ASN A 9 23.75 -7.45 -25.88
C ASN A 9 22.84 -6.32 -26.40
N GLY A 10 23.44 -5.27 -26.91
CA GLY A 10 22.83 -4.01 -27.22
C GLY A 10 21.52 -4.09 -27.98
N SER A 11 20.44 -3.73 -27.34
CA SER A 11 19.30 -3.16 -28.02
C SER A 11 19.77 -1.78 -28.52
N GLY A 12 19.41 -1.35 -29.71
CA GLY A 12 19.74 -0.01 -30.19
C GLY A 12 19.03 1.13 -29.44
N ALA A 13 18.80 0.95 -28.14
CA ALA A 13 18.19 1.89 -27.22
C ALA A 13 19.21 2.95 -26.82
N ALA A 14 18.80 4.22 -26.90
CA ALA A 14 19.63 5.38 -26.54
C ALA A 14 19.91 5.48 -25.02
N SER A 15 19.18 4.73 -24.19
CA SER A 15 19.33 4.65 -22.74
C SER A 15 18.74 3.34 -22.22
N GLU A 16 19.30 2.83 -21.14
CA GLU A 16 18.81 1.65 -20.42
C GLU A 16 18.47 2.03 -18.99
N LEU A 17 17.48 1.35 -18.41
CA LEU A 17 17.10 1.49 -17.00
C LEU A 17 17.49 0.21 -16.25
N LEU A 18 18.44 0.34 -15.34
CA LEU A 18 18.85 -0.77 -14.47
C LEU A 18 17.98 -0.79 -13.23
N ILE A 19 17.28 -1.91 -12.98
CA ILE A 19 16.50 -2.17 -11.77
C ILE A 19 17.27 -3.15 -10.89
N ASP A 20 17.71 -2.69 -9.74
CA ASP A 20 18.43 -3.49 -8.75
C ASP A 20 17.45 -4.11 -7.75
N LEU A 21 17.05 -5.36 -7.99
CA LEU A 21 16.16 -6.10 -7.09
C LEU A 21 16.78 -6.37 -5.71
N GLY A 22 18.12 -6.48 -5.65
CA GLY A 22 18.84 -6.61 -4.38
C GLY A 22 18.69 -5.37 -3.52
N ALA A 23 18.82 -4.18 -4.12
CA ALA A 23 18.58 -2.91 -3.45
C ALA A 23 17.12 -2.77 -2.98
N ILE A 24 16.14 -3.19 -3.80
CA ILE A 24 14.72 -3.18 -3.41
C ILE A 24 14.47 -4.07 -2.19
N LYS A 25 14.99 -5.30 -2.19
CA LYS A 25 14.88 -6.23 -1.04
C LYS A 25 15.54 -5.65 0.21
N GLN A 26 16.69 -5.03 0.06
CA GLN A 26 17.38 -4.40 1.19
C GLN A 26 16.61 -3.20 1.74
N ASN A 27 16.10 -2.31 0.87
CA ASN A 27 15.24 -1.18 1.27
C ASN A 27 14.01 -1.67 2.05
N TYR A 28 13.38 -2.77 1.60
CA TYR A 28 12.26 -3.38 2.32
C TYR A 28 12.70 -3.87 3.72
N THR A 29 13.83 -4.55 3.83
CA THR A 29 14.36 -5.06 5.10
C THR A 29 14.65 -3.93 6.07
N ASP A 30 15.31 -2.88 5.62
CA ASP A 30 15.66 -1.72 6.43
C ASP A 30 14.40 -0.96 6.93
N LEU A 31 13.36 -0.84 6.07
CA LEU A 31 12.08 -0.26 6.47
C LEU A 31 11.34 -1.14 7.50
N LYS A 32 11.38 -2.46 7.31
CA LYS A 32 10.80 -3.43 8.26
C LYS A 32 11.51 -3.39 9.62
N GLU A 33 12.83 -3.27 9.64
CA GLU A 33 13.60 -3.11 10.88
C GLU A 33 13.25 -1.82 11.60
N ARG A 34 13.13 -0.69 10.86
CA ARG A 34 12.70 0.59 11.42
C ARG A 34 11.31 0.55 12.03
N LEU A 35 10.43 -0.27 11.52
CA LEU A 35 9.07 -0.45 12.01
C LEU A 35 8.99 -1.25 13.33
N GLY A 36 10.07 -1.92 13.76
CA GLY A 36 10.17 -2.52 15.10
C GLY A 36 9.11 -3.58 15.41
N GLY A 37 8.73 -4.41 14.42
CA GLY A 37 7.73 -5.48 14.57
C GLY A 37 6.34 -5.14 14.04
N VAL A 38 6.09 -3.90 13.65
CA VAL A 38 4.89 -3.53 12.88
C VAL A 38 4.95 -4.17 11.49
N GLU A 39 3.83 -4.63 10.95
CA GLU A 39 3.79 -5.22 9.62
C GLU A 39 4.23 -4.21 8.55
N CYS A 40 5.18 -4.62 7.72
CA CYS A 40 5.62 -3.88 6.54
C CYS A 40 4.97 -4.49 5.30
N GLY A 41 3.98 -3.80 4.72
CA GLY A 41 3.45 -4.12 3.41
C GLY A 41 4.27 -3.50 2.28
N ALA A 42 3.81 -3.60 1.04
CA ALA A 42 4.45 -2.99 -0.12
C ALA A 42 3.44 -2.46 -1.13
N ALA A 43 3.58 -1.20 -1.55
CA ALA A 43 2.82 -0.67 -2.67
C ALA A 43 3.57 -0.94 -3.98
N VAL A 44 2.98 -1.79 -4.82
CA VAL A 44 3.52 -2.22 -6.12
C VAL A 44 2.62 -1.79 -7.29
N LYS A 45 1.75 -0.81 -7.06
CA LYS A 45 0.87 -0.20 -8.07
C LYS A 45 1.67 0.46 -9.20
N ALA A 46 1.00 0.73 -10.33
CA ALA A 46 1.58 1.33 -11.54
C ALA A 46 2.83 0.54 -11.98
N ASP A 47 2.65 -0.78 -12.12
CA ASP A 47 3.71 -1.71 -12.48
C ASP A 47 4.96 -1.56 -11.59
N ALA A 48 4.74 -1.61 -10.26
CA ALA A 48 5.79 -1.39 -9.25
C ALA A 48 6.50 -0.04 -9.46
N TYR A 49 5.73 1.04 -9.63
CA TYR A 49 6.24 2.39 -9.94
C TYR A 49 7.07 2.43 -11.25
N GLY A 50 6.69 1.60 -12.23
CA GLY A 50 7.36 1.50 -13.53
C GLY A 50 8.62 0.64 -13.53
N THR A 51 8.86 -0.14 -12.47
CA THR A 51 10.06 -0.99 -12.32
C THR A 51 9.82 -2.47 -12.65
N GLY A 52 8.60 -2.84 -13.03
CA GLY A 52 8.23 -4.21 -13.38
C GLY A 52 7.74 -5.01 -12.18
N MET A 53 6.41 -5.07 -12.01
CA MET A 53 5.76 -5.78 -10.90
C MET A 53 6.03 -7.29 -10.94
N ASP A 54 6.22 -7.85 -12.13
CA ASP A 54 6.52 -9.27 -12.36
C ASP A 54 7.83 -9.73 -11.73
N ARG A 55 8.79 -8.82 -11.56
CA ARG A 55 10.08 -9.06 -10.89
C ARG A 55 10.09 -8.56 -9.46
N VAL A 56 9.59 -7.36 -9.23
CA VAL A 56 9.62 -6.71 -7.92
C VAL A 56 8.70 -7.42 -6.91
N GLY A 57 7.50 -7.84 -7.33
CA GLY A 57 6.56 -8.55 -6.45
C GLY A 57 7.18 -9.80 -5.82
N PRO A 58 7.67 -10.78 -6.63
CA PRO A 58 8.36 -11.96 -6.11
C PRO A 58 9.57 -11.63 -5.23
N ALA A 59 10.40 -10.64 -5.61
CA ALA A 59 11.57 -10.24 -4.82
C ALA A 59 11.18 -9.72 -3.43
N LEU A 60 10.12 -8.92 -3.33
CA LEU A 60 9.60 -8.43 -2.05
C LEU A 60 8.96 -9.57 -1.23
N PHE A 61 8.26 -10.50 -1.89
CA PHE A 61 7.69 -11.67 -1.20
C PHE A 61 8.78 -12.57 -0.61
N GLU A 62 9.87 -12.81 -1.34
CA GLU A 62 11.06 -13.51 -0.84
C GLU A 62 11.70 -12.79 0.36
N ALA A 63 11.72 -11.43 0.35
CA ALA A 63 12.20 -10.62 1.47
C ALA A 63 11.25 -10.65 2.69
N GLY A 64 10.10 -11.32 2.57
CA GLY A 64 9.15 -11.54 3.66
C GLY A 64 7.94 -10.61 3.66
N CYS A 65 7.71 -9.82 2.61
CA CYS A 65 6.46 -9.09 2.43
C CYS A 65 5.29 -10.05 2.23
N ARG A 66 4.15 -9.79 2.88
CA ARG A 66 2.95 -10.63 2.77
C ARG A 66 1.71 -9.84 2.36
N THR A 67 1.73 -8.51 2.50
CA THR A 67 0.60 -7.63 2.12
C THR A 67 1.04 -6.64 1.06
N PHE A 68 0.41 -6.71 -0.09
CA PHE A 68 0.70 -5.89 -1.25
C PHE A 68 -0.47 -4.97 -1.58
N PHE A 69 -0.15 -3.76 -2.04
CA PHE A 69 -1.13 -2.76 -2.44
C PHE A 69 -0.94 -2.41 -3.91
N VAL A 70 -2.00 -2.61 -4.68
CA VAL A 70 -2.12 -2.26 -6.09
C VAL A 70 -3.18 -1.17 -6.27
N ALA A 71 -3.19 -0.48 -7.41
CA ALA A 71 -4.19 0.54 -7.68
C ALA A 71 -5.50 -0.07 -8.20
N THR A 72 -5.40 -0.98 -9.16
CA THR A 72 -6.53 -1.49 -9.93
C THR A 72 -6.74 -3.00 -9.76
N VAL A 73 -7.90 -3.47 -10.16
CA VAL A 73 -8.25 -4.90 -10.18
C VAL A 73 -7.32 -5.66 -11.13
N ASP A 74 -7.00 -5.11 -12.30
CA ASP A 74 -6.14 -5.75 -13.30
C ASP A 74 -4.73 -5.98 -12.76
N GLU A 75 -4.16 -4.99 -12.04
CA GLU A 75 -2.89 -5.16 -11.33
C GLU A 75 -2.99 -6.24 -10.25
N GLY A 76 -4.13 -6.31 -9.56
CA GLY A 76 -4.41 -7.31 -8.53
C GLY A 76 -4.43 -8.73 -9.09
N ILE A 77 -5.11 -8.95 -10.22
CA ILE A 77 -5.17 -10.22 -10.94
C ILE A 77 -3.75 -10.64 -11.39
N ALA A 78 -3.02 -9.72 -12.02
CA ALA A 78 -1.66 -9.98 -12.48
C ALA A 78 -0.74 -10.38 -11.32
N LEU A 79 -0.80 -9.64 -10.20
CA LEU A 79 0.01 -9.93 -9.01
C LEU A 79 -0.40 -11.26 -8.35
N ARG A 80 -1.69 -11.58 -8.30
CA ARG A 80 -2.20 -12.85 -7.77
C ARG A 80 -1.64 -14.04 -8.54
N GLY A 81 -1.54 -13.92 -9.86
CA GLY A 81 -0.91 -14.96 -10.70
C GLY A 81 0.56 -15.23 -10.35
N LEU A 82 1.27 -14.21 -9.86
CA LEU A 82 2.67 -14.31 -9.43
C LEU A 82 2.81 -14.76 -7.97
N LEU A 83 1.89 -14.34 -7.09
CA LEU A 83 1.96 -14.50 -5.64
C LEU A 83 0.63 -15.07 -5.10
N PRO A 84 0.39 -16.38 -5.24
CA PRO A 84 -0.88 -17.00 -4.83
C PRO A 84 -1.17 -16.88 -3.33
N ASP A 85 -0.14 -16.80 -2.48
CA ASP A 85 -0.26 -16.76 -1.02
C ASP A 85 -0.20 -15.35 -0.41
N ALA A 86 -0.06 -14.31 -1.25
CA ALA A 86 0.00 -12.93 -0.77
C ALA A 86 -1.40 -12.37 -0.45
N ARG A 87 -1.49 -11.46 0.50
CA ARG A 87 -2.64 -10.55 0.63
C ARG A 87 -2.50 -9.43 -0.40
N VAL A 88 -3.45 -9.32 -1.32
CA VAL A 88 -3.45 -8.32 -2.39
C VAL A 88 -4.62 -7.37 -2.20
N ALA A 89 -4.34 -6.13 -1.82
CA ALA A 89 -5.31 -5.08 -1.56
C ALA A 89 -5.39 -4.10 -2.74
N VAL A 90 -6.62 -3.84 -3.23
CA VAL A 90 -6.89 -2.95 -4.38
C VAL A 90 -7.33 -1.58 -3.86
N LEU A 91 -6.48 -0.55 -4.04
CA LEU A 91 -6.67 0.78 -3.47
C LEU A 91 -7.86 1.56 -4.06
N ASN A 92 -8.16 1.38 -5.36
CA ASN A 92 -9.31 2.04 -5.98
C ASN A 92 -10.65 1.46 -5.50
N GLY A 93 -10.61 0.38 -4.74
CA GLY A 93 -11.76 -0.22 -4.07
C GLY A 93 -12.63 -1.04 -4.99
N LEU A 94 -13.89 -1.19 -4.57
CA LEU A 94 -14.89 -2.03 -5.21
C LEU A 94 -15.72 -1.21 -6.21
N LEU A 95 -15.27 -1.17 -7.47
CA LEU A 95 -15.99 -0.49 -8.55
C LEU A 95 -17.17 -1.34 -9.02
N GLN A 96 -18.22 -0.66 -9.50
CA GLN A 96 -19.40 -1.34 -10.05
C GLN A 96 -19.02 -2.26 -11.23
N GLY A 97 -19.49 -3.49 -11.20
CA GLY A 97 -19.22 -4.51 -12.22
C GLY A 97 -17.94 -5.31 -11.98
N THR A 98 -17.20 -5.07 -10.88
CA THR A 98 -16.01 -5.84 -10.52
C THR A 98 -16.24 -6.78 -9.33
N GLU A 99 -17.50 -6.89 -8.85
CA GLU A 99 -17.84 -7.56 -7.60
C GLU A 99 -17.41 -9.03 -7.58
N GLU A 100 -17.61 -9.76 -8.69
CA GLU A 100 -17.28 -11.18 -8.78
C GLU A 100 -15.77 -11.46 -8.85
N VAL A 101 -15.00 -10.50 -9.34
CA VAL A 101 -13.54 -10.64 -9.51
C VAL A 101 -12.83 -10.76 -8.16
N PHE A 102 -13.29 -10.04 -7.14
CA PHE A 102 -12.62 -10.04 -5.83
C PHE A 102 -12.62 -11.42 -5.16
N PRO A 103 -13.75 -12.13 -5.01
CA PRO A 103 -13.73 -13.48 -4.47
C PRO A 103 -13.08 -14.50 -5.40
N GLU A 104 -13.19 -14.35 -6.73
CA GLU A 104 -12.60 -15.25 -7.72
C GLU A 104 -11.06 -15.28 -7.61
N TYR A 105 -10.43 -14.09 -7.50
CA TYR A 105 -8.99 -13.98 -7.41
C TYR A 105 -8.49 -13.77 -5.97
N GLY A 106 -9.36 -13.83 -4.97
CA GLY A 106 -8.97 -13.63 -3.56
C GLY A 106 -8.37 -12.25 -3.31
N LEU A 107 -8.88 -11.21 -4.00
CA LEU A 107 -8.45 -9.81 -3.82
C LEU A 107 -9.20 -9.18 -2.66
N ILE A 108 -8.60 -8.16 -2.04
CA ILE A 108 -9.14 -7.43 -0.90
C ILE A 108 -9.45 -6.00 -1.34
N PRO A 109 -10.74 -5.59 -1.42
CA PRO A 109 -11.06 -4.22 -1.76
C PRO A 109 -10.75 -3.27 -0.60
N VAL A 110 -10.17 -2.11 -0.93
CA VAL A 110 -10.04 -0.98 -0.02
C VAL A 110 -11.25 -0.07 -0.24
N ILE A 111 -12.21 -0.11 0.66
CA ILE A 111 -13.51 0.55 0.54
C ILE A 111 -13.37 2.05 0.79
N ASN A 112 -13.82 2.87 -0.15
CA ASN A 112 -13.59 4.32 -0.18
C ASN A 112 -14.85 5.17 0.02
N ASP A 113 -16.04 4.60 -0.04
CA ASP A 113 -17.31 5.32 0.13
C ASP A 113 -18.43 4.39 0.63
N LEU A 114 -19.55 4.98 1.07
CA LEU A 114 -20.72 4.23 1.59
C LEU A 114 -21.38 3.33 0.53
N GLY A 115 -21.30 3.71 -0.75
CA GLY A 115 -21.81 2.86 -1.85
C GLY A 115 -21.00 1.59 -2.00
N GLN A 116 -19.68 1.67 -1.84
CA GLN A 116 -18.80 0.50 -1.81
C GLN A 116 -19.04 -0.37 -0.57
N ILE A 117 -19.35 0.22 0.60
CA ILE A 117 -19.78 -0.55 1.79
C ILE A 117 -21.05 -1.34 1.48
N THR A 118 -22.04 -0.72 0.86
CA THR A 118 -23.27 -1.40 0.48
C THR A 118 -23.00 -2.56 -0.46
N ARG A 119 -22.11 -2.39 -1.45
CA ARG A 119 -21.73 -3.44 -2.39
C ARG A 119 -21.04 -4.62 -1.72
N ILE A 120 -20.03 -4.38 -0.87
CA ILE A 120 -19.32 -5.48 -0.19
C ILE A 120 -20.24 -6.25 0.76
N ARG A 121 -21.16 -5.57 1.43
CA ARG A 121 -22.17 -6.23 2.27
C ARG A 121 -23.07 -7.16 1.42
N GLN A 122 -23.52 -6.70 0.26
CA GLN A 122 -24.31 -7.52 -0.66
C GLN A 122 -23.52 -8.73 -1.16
N MET A 123 -22.22 -8.56 -1.46
CA MET A 123 -21.36 -9.67 -1.83
C MET A 123 -21.22 -10.69 -0.70
N CYS A 124 -21.09 -10.27 0.56
CA CYS A 124 -21.08 -11.18 1.71
C CYS A 124 -22.38 -11.98 1.82
N VAL A 125 -23.52 -11.34 1.61
CA VAL A 125 -24.85 -12.03 1.59
C VAL A 125 -24.89 -13.06 0.47
N THR A 126 -24.50 -12.68 -0.74
CA THR A 126 -24.48 -13.59 -1.89
C THR A 126 -23.52 -14.77 -1.70
N ALA A 127 -22.34 -14.52 -1.11
CA ALA A 127 -21.34 -15.53 -0.83
C ALA A 127 -21.69 -16.42 0.39
N GLY A 128 -22.69 -16.05 1.19
CA GLY A 128 -23.05 -16.74 2.44
C GLY A 128 -21.94 -16.73 3.51
N ARG A 129 -20.98 -15.82 3.41
CA ARG A 129 -19.83 -15.67 4.33
C ARG A 129 -19.28 -14.27 4.35
N ALA A 130 -18.58 -13.90 5.40
CA ALA A 130 -17.80 -12.66 5.43
C ALA A 130 -16.68 -12.70 4.37
N LEU A 131 -16.53 -11.61 3.62
CA LEU A 131 -15.44 -11.41 2.67
C LEU A 131 -14.45 -10.39 3.24
N PRO A 132 -13.14 -10.57 3.03
CA PRO A 132 -12.13 -9.66 3.54
C PRO A 132 -12.23 -8.29 2.84
N ALA A 133 -12.11 -7.23 3.63
CA ALA A 133 -12.09 -5.85 3.13
C ALA A 133 -11.23 -4.96 4.03
N MET A 134 -10.82 -3.81 3.51
CA MET A 134 -10.18 -2.73 4.27
C MET A 134 -11.02 -1.46 4.13
N LEU A 135 -11.04 -0.59 5.15
CA LEU A 135 -11.79 0.65 5.15
C LEU A 135 -10.85 1.84 5.01
N HIS A 136 -11.05 2.70 4.03
CA HIS A 136 -10.26 3.92 3.86
C HIS A 136 -11.01 5.12 4.45
N ILE A 137 -10.30 5.92 5.28
CA ILE A 137 -10.80 7.12 5.92
C ILE A 137 -10.02 8.31 5.37
N ASP A 138 -10.71 9.31 4.86
CA ASP A 138 -10.08 10.57 4.48
C ASP A 138 -9.85 11.44 5.72
N THR A 139 -8.59 11.57 6.09
CA THR A 139 -8.17 12.43 7.21
C THR A 139 -7.60 13.77 6.76
N GLY A 140 -7.68 14.08 5.46
CA GLY A 140 -7.28 15.39 4.94
C GLY A 140 -6.44 15.33 3.64
N MET A 141 -6.34 14.17 2.99
CA MET A 141 -5.76 14.08 1.64
C MET A 141 -6.78 14.46 0.54
N SER A 142 -8.08 14.34 0.83
CA SER A 142 -9.19 14.76 -0.04
C SER A 142 -9.16 14.13 -1.43
N ARG A 143 -8.83 12.83 -1.48
CA ARG A 143 -8.75 12.07 -2.74
C ARG A 143 -9.62 10.83 -2.75
N LEU A 144 -9.49 9.98 -1.76
CA LEU A 144 -10.23 8.73 -1.55
C LEU A 144 -10.48 8.54 -0.06
N GLY A 145 -11.48 7.73 0.27
CA GLY A 145 -11.83 7.38 1.64
C GLY A 145 -13.10 8.05 2.13
N LEU A 146 -13.68 7.47 3.16
CA LEU A 146 -14.87 7.98 3.83
C LEU A 146 -14.59 9.40 4.35
N THR A 147 -15.47 10.32 4.00
CA THR A 147 -15.41 11.71 4.47
C THR A 147 -15.75 11.80 5.96
N ALA A 148 -15.50 12.95 6.59
CA ALA A 148 -15.94 13.20 7.97
C ALA A 148 -17.46 13.03 8.15
N GLY A 149 -18.26 13.36 7.12
CA GLY A 149 -19.70 13.15 7.12
C GLY A 149 -20.08 11.66 7.08
N ASP A 150 -19.39 10.87 6.25
CA ASP A 150 -19.57 9.42 6.17
C ASP A 150 -19.16 8.74 7.49
N MET A 151 -18.04 9.16 8.09
CA MET A 151 -17.57 8.65 9.38
C MET A 151 -18.52 8.99 10.52
N LYS A 152 -19.14 10.19 10.50
CA LYS A 152 -20.20 10.52 11.45
C LYS A 152 -21.37 9.54 11.31
N ARG A 153 -21.81 9.27 10.08
CA ARG A 153 -22.89 8.30 9.83
C ARG A 153 -22.51 6.89 10.30
N VAL A 154 -21.28 6.42 10.05
CA VAL A 154 -20.79 5.13 10.57
C VAL A 154 -20.81 5.08 12.09
N SER A 155 -20.53 6.20 12.79
CA SER A 155 -20.58 6.25 14.26
C SER A 155 -22.01 6.25 14.82
N GLU A 156 -22.97 6.83 14.10
CA GLU A 156 -24.38 6.85 14.45
C GLU A 156 -25.13 5.54 14.11
N GLU A 157 -24.70 4.88 13.03
CA GLU A 157 -25.27 3.64 12.50
C GLU A 157 -24.18 2.55 12.36
N PRO A 158 -23.64 2.00 13.47
CA PRO A 158 -22.47 1.08 13.41
C PRO A 158 -22.76 -0.21 12.62
N ASP A 159 -24.02 -0.60 12.46
CA ASP A 159 -24.46 -1.76 11.67
C ASP A 159 -24.16 -1.60 10.16
N ILE A 160 -23.84 -0.39 9.70
CA ILE A 160 -23.38 -0.14 8.32
C ILE A 160 -22.15 -1.00 8.02
N LEU A 161 -21.31 -1.30 8.99
CA LEU A 161 -20.10 -2.10 8.83
C LEU A 161 -20.31 -3.60 9.00
N ASP A 162 -21.54 -4.10 9.22
CA ASP A 162 -21.80 -5.53 9.37
C ASP A 162 -21.67 -6.29 8.06
N GLY A 163 -21.16 -7.51 8.13
CA GLY A 163 -21.03 -8.44 7.03
C GLY A 163 -19.61 -8.74 6.59
N PRO A 164 -18.79 -7.76 6.20
CA PRO A 164 -17.40 -7.98 5.84
C PRO A 164 -16.48 -8.39 7.02
N ASP A 165 -15.42 -9.13 6.68
CA ASP A 165 -14.26 -9.33 7.55
C ASP A 165 -13.29 -8.15 7.38
N TRP A 166 -13.44 -7.15 8.23
CA TRP A 166 -12.65 -5.92 8.16
C TRP A 166 -11.24 -6.16 8.70
N LEU A 167 -10.21 -6.05 7.85
CA LEU A 167 -8.82 -6.27 8.24
C LEU A 167 -8.17 -5.01 8.82
N TYR A 168 -8.27 -3.89 8.10
CA TYR A 168 -7.62 -2.63 8.46
C TYR A 168 -8.51 -1.42 8.17
N ALA A 169 -8.54 -0.45 9.10
CA ALA A 169 -8.84 0.93 8.78
C ALA A 169 -7.55 1.61 8.33
N LEU A 170 -7.58 2.29 7.20
CA LEU A 170 -6.41 2.96 6.68
C LEU A 170 -6.69 4.41 6.30
N SER A 171 -5.66 5.25 6.35
CA SER A 171 -5.65 6.59 5.79
C SER A 171 -4.33 6.87 5.09
N HIS A 172 -4.16 8.04 4.47
CA HIS A 172 -2.97 8.38 3.72
C HIS A 172 -2.48 9.78 4.06
N LEU A 173 -1.23 9.90 4.47
CA LEU A 173 -0.58 11.18 4.79
C LEU A 173 -0.26 11.95 3.50
N VAL A 174 -0.56 13.24 3.48
CA VAL A 174 -0.42 14.10 2.31
C VAL A 174 0.97 14.75 2.22
N SER A 175 1.57 15.11 3.36
CA SER A 175 2.82 15.89 3.43
C SER A 175 3.85 15.25 4.36
N ALA A 176 3.89 13.90 4.45
CA ALA A 176 4.81 13.22 5.36
C ALA A 176 6.29 13.36 4.96
N ASP A 177 6.58 13.80 3.76
CA ASP A 177 7.91 14.17 3.23
C ASP A 177 8.44 15.47 3.84
N ASP A 178 7.57 16.36 4.33
CA ASP A 178 7.93 17.48 5.20
C ASP A 178 7.52 17.18 6.66
N PRO A 179 8.44 16.75 7.54
CA PRO A 179 8.12 16.47 8.93
C PRO A 179 7.59 17.66 9.74
N ALA A 180 7.85 18.89 9.30
CA ALA A 180 7.40 20.11 9.95
C ALA A 180 5.99 20.54 9.53
N ASP A 181 5.43 19.94 8.47
CA ASP A 181 4.07 20.28 7.99
C ASP A 181 3.03 19.91 9.06
N PRO A 182 2.23 20.90 9.52
CA PRO A 182 1.21 20.69 10.55
C PRO A 182 0.09 19.73 10.12
N SER A 183 -0.08 19.48 8.82
CA SER A 183 -1.06 18.52 8.31
C SER A 183 -0.79 17.10 8.82
N ASN A 184 0.47 16.73 9.06
CA ASN A 184 0.85 15.42 9.59
C ASN A 184 0.20 15.16 10.96
N ALA A 185 0.39 16.10 11.89
CA ALA A 185 -0.21 16.02 13.22
C ALA A 185 -1.75 16.10 13.17
N ALA A 186 -2.29 16.95 12.29
CA ALA A 186 -3.73 17.10 12.12
C ALA A 186 -4.37 15.81 11.56
N GLN A 187 -3.73 15.14 10.57
CA GLN A 187 -4.20 13.87 10.02
C GLN A 187 -4.10 12.74 11.04
N LEU A 188 -3.00 12.65 11.78
CA LEU A 188 -2.83 11.69 12.88
C LEU A 188 -3.94 11.84 13.92
N LYS A 189 -4.22 13.08 14.33
CA LYS A 189 -5.29 13.37 15.30
C LYS A 189 -6.64 12.89 14.80
N ARG A 190 -7.05 13.28 13.58
CA ARG A 190 -8.33 12.85 12.98
C ARG A 190 -8.42 11.34 12.83
N PHE A 191 -7.32 10.69 12.46
CA PHE A 191 -7.27 9.23 12.35
C PHE A 191 -7.50 8.58 13.72
N ARG A 192 -6.80 9.04 14.75
CA ARG A 192 -6.97 8.56 16.13
C ARG A 192 -8.40 8.80 16.67
N GLU A 193 -9.04 9.88 16.29
CA GLU A 193 -10.44 10.19 16.67
C GLU A 193 -11.44 9.25 15.99
N ALA A 194 -11.15 8.77 14.78
CA ALA A 194 -12.01 7.82 14.07
C ALA A 194 -11.89 6.38 14.60
N LEU A 195 -10.72 5.97 15.11
CA LEU A 195 -10.44 4.58 15.48
C LEU A 195 -11.34 4.00 16.57
N PRO A 196 -11.76 4.70 17.65
CA PRO A 196 -12.60 4.12 18.69
C PRO A 196 -13.90 3.50 18.18
N HIS A 197 -14.43 4.02 17.06
CA HIS A 197 -15.62 3.48 16.41
C HIS A 197 -15.36 2.20 15.60
N LEU A 198 -14.09 1.87 15.35
CA LEU A 198 -13.65 0.83 14.42
C LEU A 198 -12.78 -0.26 15.06
N GLN A 199 -12.08 0.03 16.16
CA GLN A 199 -11.03 -0.84 16.75
C GLN A 199 -11.51 -2.22 17.17
N GLN A 200 -12.80 -2.40 17.46
CA GLN A 200 -13.35 -3.72 17.78
C GLN A 200 -13.49 -4.62 16.55
N ARG A 201 -13.38 -4.05 15.35
CA ARG A 201 -13.63 -4.73 14.07
C ARG A 201 -12.38 -4.88 13.21
N MET A 202 -11.40 -3.97 13.33
CA MET A 202 -10.25 -3.91 12.41
C MET A 202 -9.01 -3.27 13.05
N GLN A 203 -7.85 -3.60 12.51
CA GLN A 203 -6.56 -2.98 12.84
C GLN A 203 -6.41 -1.62 12.13
N ALA A 204 -5.32 -0.89 12.37
CA ALA A 204 -5.09 0.44 11.83
C ALA A 204 -3.81 0.52 10.97
N SER A 205 -3.83 1.38 9.93
CA SER A 205 -2.71 1.61 9.03
C SER A 205 -2.69 3.07 8.54
N LEU A 206 -1.63 3.83 8.85
CA LEU A 206 -1.49 5.22 8.43
C LEU A 206 -0.23 5.47 7.60
N ALA A 207 0.94 5.00 8.07
CA ALA A 207 2.22 5.32 7.48
C ALA A 207 2.34 4.86 6.02
N ASN A 208 2.62 5.82 5.13
CA ASN A 208 3.23 5.61 3.82
C ASN A 208 4.77 5.59 3.95
N SER A 209 5.52 5.66 2.84
CA SER A 209 7.00 5.69 2.87
C SER A 209 7.55 6.74 3.83
N ALA A 210 7.14 7.99 3.68
CA ALA A 210 7.63 9.10 4.50
C ALA A 210 7.09 9.04 5.94
N GLY A 211 5.84 8.59 6.12
CA GLY A 211 5.22 8.39 7.42
C GLY A 211 5.97 7.41 8.34
N ILE A 212 6.74 6.46 7.77
CA ILE A 212 7.60 5.57 8.55
C ILE A 212 8.70 6.38 9.26
N PHE A 213 9.16 7.48 8.67
CA PHE A 213 10.23 8.33 9.20
C PHE A 213 9.72 9.42 10.16
N LEU A 214 8.41 9.66 10.22
CA LEU A 214 7.81 10.56 11.22
C LEU A 214 7.82 9.98 12.64
N GLY A 215 8.02 8.66 12.76
CA GLY A 215 8.17 7.98 14.05
C GLY A 215 7.01 7.03 14.40
N PRO A 216 7.15 6.32 15.54
CA PRO A 216 6.28 5.20 15.89
C PRO A 216 4.81 5.57 16.09
N ASP A 217 4.52 6.82 16.39
CA ASP A 217 3.14 7.32 16.53
C ASP A 217 2.30 7.18 15.25
N TYR A 218 2.96 7.11 14.09
CA TYR A 218 2.33 6.98 12.78
C TYR A 218 2.28 5.54 12.26
N HIS A 219 3.00 4.60 12.87
CA HIS A 219 3.16 3.24 12.34
C HIS A 219 1.89 2.39 12.45
N PHE A 220 1.20 2.43 13.60
CA PHE A 220 0.05 1.58 13.93
C PHE A 220 0.37 0.09 13.75
N ASN A 221 -0.50 -0.69 13.06
CA ASN A 221 -0.35 -2.13 12.88
C ASN A 221 0.26 -2.53 11.53
N LEU A 222 0.17 -1.65 10.51
CA LEU A 222 0.65 -1.89 9.16
C LEU A 222 1.15 -0.59 8.53
N ALA A 223 2.38 -0.59 8.02
CA ALA A 223 2.89 0.46 7.15
C ALA A 223 2.85 0.04 5.69
N ARG A 224 2.69 1.00 4.78
CA ARG A 224 2.49 0.78 3.35
C ARG A 224 3.51 1.57 2.52
N PRO A 225 4.82 1.25 2.63
CA PRO A 225 5.82 1.90 1.81
C PRO A 225 5.61 1.58 0.34
N GLY A 226 5.91 2.56 -0.50
CA GLY A 226 6.01 2.45 -1.95
C GLY A 226 7.30 3.13 -2.38
N PHE A 227 7.29 4.46 -2.46
CA PHE A 227 8.38 5.28 -2.97
C PHE A 227 9.78 4.94 -2.38
N ALA A 228 9.86 4.68 -1.07
CA ALA A 228 11.12 4.33 -0.40
C ALA A 228 11.66 2.95 -0.80
N LEU A 229 10.79 2.01 -1.19
CA LEU A 229 11.22 0.68 -1.66
C LEU A 229 12.09 0.79 -2.92
N TYR A 230 11.75 1.74 -3.79
CA TYR A 230 12.44 1.99 -5.06
C TYR A 230 13.61 2.97 -4.91
N GLY A 231 13.96 3.34 -3.68
CA GLY A 231 15.07 4.23 -3.38
C GLY A 231 14.73 5.71 -3.52
N GLY A 232 13.44 6.07 -3.57
CA GLY A 232 13.01 7.47 -3.51
C GLY A 232 13.37 8.12 -2.19
N ARG A 233 13.82 9.38 -2.22
CA ARG A 233 14.11 10.16 -1.01
C ARG A 233 12.82 10.55 -0.31
N VAL A 234 12.71 10.18 0.95
CA VAL A 234 11.52 10.45 1.76
C VAL A 234 11.66 11.68 2.66
N LYS A 235 12.86 12.28 2.68
CA LYS A 235 13.18 13.49 3.44
C LYS A 235 14.40 14.18 2.83
N ASP A 236 14.39 15.51 2.80
CA ASP A 236 15.55 16.29 2.38
C ASP A 236 16.76 16.05 3.31
N GLY A 237 17.93 15.84 2.70
CA GLY A 237 19.19 15.60 3.42
C GLY A 237 19.43 14.13 3.82
N GLU A 238 18.46 13.24 3.72
CA GLU A 238 18.68 11.79 3.88
C GLU A 238 19.05 11.13 2.54
N PRO A 239 19.83 10.02 2.57
CA PRO A 239 20.13 9.28 1.35
C PRO A 239 18.86 8.74 0.72
N ALA A 240 18.86 8.60 -0.59
CA ALA A 240 17.75 8.00 -1.35
C ALA A 240 17.56 6.55 -0.87
N GLY A 241 16.44 6.29 -0.16
CA GLY A 241 16.21 5.01 0.52
C GLY A 241 17.30 4.70 1.56
N PRO A 242 17.16 3.66 2.37
CA PRO A 242 18.18 3.31 3.36
C PRO A 242 19.56 2.99 2.77
N ARG A 243 19.65 2.58 1.49
CA ARG A 243 20.93 2.27 0.81
C ARG A 243 21.06 2.81 -0.63
N GLY A 244 20.23 3.78 -1.01
CA GLY A 244 20.36 4.45 -2.31
C GLY A 244 19.34 4.02 -3.36
N PRO A 245 19.43 4.57 -4.59
CA PRO A 245 18.44 4.32 -5.64
C PRO A 245 18.52 2.88 -6.13
N ALA A 246 17.37 2.19 -6.11
CA ALA A 246 17.23 0.89 -6.74
C ALA A 246 17.05 1.00 -8.27
N VAL A 247 16.88 2.22 -8.77
CA VAL A 247 16.67 2.53 -10.20
C VAL A 247 17.79 3.46 -10.66
N ARG A 248 18.56 3.04 -11.66
CA ARG A 248 19.67 3.82 -12.20
C ARG A 248 19.57 3.91 -13.71
N PRO A 249 19.66 5.11 -14.32
CA PRO A 249 19.87 5.21 -15.75
C PRO A 249 21.29 4.74 -16.09
N CYS A 250 21.42 3.87 -17.08
CA CYS A 250 22.67 3.52 -17.70
C CYS A 250 22.70 4.18 -19.08
N THR A 251 23.68 5.02 -19.34
CA THR A 251 24.02 5.40 -20.70
C THR A 251 24.91 4.28 -21.25
N PRO A 252 24.66 3.75 -22.46
CA PRO A 252 25.62 2.87 -23.10
C PRO A 252 26.97 3.60 -23.18
N ASP A 253 28.04 2.92 -22.83
CA ASP A 253 29.39 3.43 -23.11
C ASP A 253 29.51 3.69 -24.62
N PRO A 254 30.10 4.83 -25.01
CA PRO A 254 30.23 5.22 -26.40
C PRO A 254 31.08 4.24 -27.24
#